data_c435f5111bb69efc98513cf114523373
#
_entry.id   c435f5111bb69efc98513cf114523373
#
_cell.length_a   1.000
_cell.length_b   1.000
_cell.length_c   1.000
_cell.angle_alpha   90.00
_cell.angle_beta   90.00
_cell.angle_gamma   90.00
#
_symmetry.space_group_name_H-M   'P 1'
#
loop_
_entity.id
_entity.type
_entity.pdbx_description
1 polymer ?
#
loop_
_entity_poly.entity_id
_entity_poly.type
_entity_poly.pdbx_seq_one_letter_code
_entity_poly.pdbx_strand_id
1 'polypeptide(L)'
;GDSEALDLALQLFHTIEEKCTDEGGYLEAFTREFKPESNDKLSENGVLAERTMNTLLHALEAYTELYKVSKDSKVKERLKWLLDVFADKVYNPELKRQEVFFDKDYNSLIDLYSYGHDIEASWLLDRATEVLGEAEYTEKITKITDRK
;
A
#
# COMPACT_ATOMS: atom_id res chain seq x y z
N GLY A 1 7.59 -18.77 -18.26
CA GLY A 1 7.74 -17.42 -17.68
C GLY A 1 9.15 -16.89 -17.97
N ASP A 2 9.28 -15.60 -17.93
CA ASP A 2 10.56 -14.91 -18.08
C ASP A 2 11.26 -14.83 -16.72
N SER A 3 12.33 -15.62 -16.54
CA SER A 3 13.08 -15.68 -15.28
C SER A 3 13.88 -14.38 -15.02
N GLU A 4 14.38 -13.74 -16.07
CA GLU A 4 15.13 -12.49 -15.94
C GLU A 4 14.20 -11.34 -15.46
N ALA A 5 12.99 -11.28 -16.00
CA ALA A 5 11.99 -10.32 -15.55
C ALA A 5 11.58 -10.55 -14.08
N LEU A 6 11.44 -11.81 -13.65
CA LEU A 6 11.14 -12.14 -12.27
C LEU A 6 12.28 -11.77 -11.31
N ASP A 7 13.52 -12.07 -11.70
CA ASP A 7 14.70 -11.71 -10.90
C ASP A 7 14.82 -10.20 -10.74
N LEU A 8 14.56 -9.44 -11.80
CA LEU A 8 14.55 -7.98 -11.75
C LEU A 8 13.43 -7.43 -10.84
N ALA A 9 12.24 -8.01 -10.90
CA ALA A 9 11.11 -7.63 -10.04
C ALA A 9 11.41 -7.90 -8.56
N LEU A 10 12.04 -9.02 -8.22
CA LEU A 10 12.48 -9.33 -6.86
C LEU A 10 13.60 -8.39 -6.39
N GLN A 11 14.54 -8.04 -7.25
CA GLN A 11 15.57 -7.04 -6.93
C GLN A 11 14.95 -5.67 -6.63
N LEU A 12 13.95 -5.26 -7.41
CA LEU A 12 13.23 -4.01 -7.17
C LEU A 12 12.47 -4.05 -5.84
N PHE A 13 11.77 -5.15 -5.55
CA PHE A 13 11.12 -5.38 -4.25
C PHE A 13 12.11 -5.20 -3.10
N HIS A 14 13.27 -5.86 -3.14
CA HIS A 14 14.28 -5.71 -2.09
C HIS A 14 14.81 -4.28 -1.99
N THR A 15 15.00 -3.60 -3.11
CA THR A 15 15.45 -2.19 -3.12
C THR A 15 14.43 -1.28 -2.44
N ILE A 16 13.13 -1.46 -2.72
CA ILE A 16 12.06 -0.69 -2.09
C ILE A 16 12.02 -0.96 -0.58
N GLU A 17 12.00 -2.23 -0.19
CA GLU A 17 11.91 -2.61 1.23
C GLU A 17 13.12 -2.16 2.05
N GLU A 18 14.32 -2.13 1.46
CA GLU A 18 15.54 -1.73 2.17
C GLU A 18 15.79 -0.23 2.19
N LYS A 19 15.34 0.50 1.15
CA LYS A 19 15.72 1.91 0.96
C LYS A 19 14.58 2.90 1.01
N CYS A 20 13.34 2.44 0.81
CA CYS A 20 12.17 3.31 0.69
C CYS A 20 11.18 3.13 1.85
N THR A 21 11.57 2.43 2.91
CA THR A 21 10.74 2.22 4.10
C THR A 21 11.42 2.70 5.37
N ASP A 22 10.62 2.95 6.39
CA ASP A 22 11.02 3.09 7.79
C ASP A 22 10.24 2.09 8.68
N GLU A 23 10.31 2.24 10.00
CA GLU A 23 9.59 1.38 10.94
C GLU A 23 8.06 1.42 10.77
N GLY A 24 7.51 2.52 10.25
CA GLY A 24 6.08 2.74 10.06
C GLY A 24 5.57 2.37 8.66
N GLY A 25 6.43 2.20 7.67
CA GLY A 25 6.05 1.86 6.31
C GLY A 25 6.79 2.62 5.22
N TYR A 26 6.13 2.89 4.11
CA TYR A 26 6.74 3.51 2.94
C TYR A 26 6.93 5.01 3.12
N LEU A 27 8.07 5.51 2.64
CA LEU A 27 8.40 6.91 2.50
C LEU A 27 8.08 7.36 1.08
N GLU A 28 7.83 8.67 0.89
CA GLU A 28 7.23 9.19 -0.34
C GLU A 28 8.22 9.75 -1.34
N ALA A 29 9.27 10.43 -0.88
CA ALA A 29 10.18 11.15 -1.76
C ALA A 29 11.65 10.89 -1.44
N PHE A 30 12.43 10.72 -2.52
CA PHE A 30 13.86 10.44 -2.45
C PHE A 30 14.64 11.16 -3.54
N THR A 31 15.89 11.50 -3.24
CA THR A 31 16.86 11.80 -4.28
C THR A 31 17.20 10.54 -5.09
N ARG A 32 17.92 10.72 -6.20
CA ARG A 32 18.42 9.61 -7.00
C ARG A 32 19.31 8.62 -6.21
N GLU A 33 19.95 9.09 -5.15
CA GLU A 33 20.82 8.32 -4.27
C GLU A 33 20.06 7.72 -3.07
N PHE A 34 18.72 7.71 -3.08
CA PHE A 34 17.85 7.26 -2.00
C PHE A 34 18.02 8.03 -0.68
N LYS A 35 18.40 9.31 -0.74
CA LYS A 35 18.35 10.19 0.43
C LYS A 35 16.95 10.78 0.56
N PRO A 36 16.46 11.03 1.79
CA PRO A 36 15.18 11.69 1.98
C PRO A 36 15.11 13.03 1.23
N GLU A 37 13.98 13.27 0.58
CA GLU A 37 13.67 14.50 -0.14
C GLU A 37 12.38 15.12 0.43
N SER A 38 12.10 16.38 0.12
CA SER A 38 10.90 17.06 0.58
C SER A 38 9.63 16.49 -0.08
N ASN A 39 8.60 16.31 0.73
CA ASN A 39 7.26 15.86 0.30
C ASN A 39 6.35 16.99 -0.19
N ASP A 40 6.86 18.20 -0.39
CA ASP A 40 6.09 19.40 -0.75
C ASP A 40 5.38 19.31 -2.11
N LYS A 41 5.79 18.39 -2.96
CA LYS A 41 5.24 18.16 -4.30
C LYS A 41 4.25 17.01 -4.39
N LEU A 42 3.95 16.32 -3.29
CA LEU A 42 3.06 15.14 -3.29
C LEU A 42 1.60 15.49 -3.49
N SER A 43 1.18 16.71 -3.18
CA SER A 43 -0.21 17.11 -3.22
C SER A 43 -0.37 18.52 -3.75
N GLU A 44 -1.22 18.69 -4.75
CA GLU A 44 -1.65 20.02 -5.23
C GLU A 44 -2.47 20.78 -4.18
N ASN A 45 -2.96 20.09 -3.15
CA ASN A 45 -3.71 20.69 -2.04
C ASN A 45 -2.82 21.32 -0.96
N GLY A 46 -1.49 21.30 -1.13
CA GLY A 46 -0.55 21.88 -0.18
C GLY A 46 -0.39 21.09 1.12
N VAL A 47 -0.81 19.83 1.15
CA VAL A 47 -0.67 18.95 2.31
C VAL A 47 0.75 18.39 2.35
N LEU A 48 1.45 18.61 3.47
CA LEU A 48 2.72 17.95 3.74
C LEU A 48 2.45 16.62 4.43
N ALA A 49 2.23 15.58 3.62
CA ALA A 49 2.05 14.23 4.13
C ALA A 49 3.39 13.49 4.24
N GLU A 50 3.52 12.65 5.25
CA GLU A 50 4.67 11.76 5.40
C GLU A 50 4.39 10.38 4.79
N ARG A 51 3.10 10.02 4.67
CA ARG A 51 2.61 8.78 4.03
C ARG A 51 1.36 9.06 3.23
N THR A 52 1.17 8.31 2.14
CA THR A 52 -0.06 8.39 1.34
C THR A 52 -0.69 7.02 1.13
N MET A 53 -2.01 7.01 1.05
CA MET A 53 -2.75 5.80 0.66
C MET A 53 -2.35 5.34 -0.75
N ASN A 54 -2.08 6.28 -1.65
CA ASN A 54 -1.69 5.98 -3.02
C ASN A 54 -0.41 5.14 -3.12
N THR A 55 0.64 5.47 -2.36
CA THR A 55 1.88 4.68 -2.31
C THR A 55 1.64 3.28 -1.75
N LEU A 56 0.85 3.17 -0.67
CA LEU A 56 0.47 1.88 -0.10
C LEU A 56 -0.32 1.03 -1.10
N LEU A 57 -1.24 1.64 -1.86
CA LEU A 57 -2.09 0.96 -2.81
C LEU A 57 -1.29 0.38 -3.99
N HIS A 58 -0.38 1.15 -4.55
CA HIS A 58 0.45 0.67 -5.65
C HIS A 58 1.52 -0.33 -5.22
N ALA A 59 2.02 -0.24 -3.98
CA ALA A 59 2.85 -1.29 -3.40
C ALA A 59 2.05 -2.60 -3.23
N LEU A 60 0.81 -2.52 -2.74
CA LEU A 60 -0.09 -3.67 -2.64
C LEU A 60 -0.34 -4.32 -4.01
N GLU A 61 -0.67 -3.52 -5.02
CA GLU A 61 -0.91 -3.98 -6.38
C GLU A 61 0.30 -4.72 -6.94
N ALA A 62 1.47 -4.08 -6.90
CA ALA A 62 2.71 -4.66 -7.41
C ALA A 62 3.10 -5.96 -6.67
N TYR A 63 2.99 -5.97 -5.35
CA TYR A 63 3.35 -7.14 -4.55
C TYR A 63 2.33 -8.28 -4.64
N THR A 64 1.08 -7.96 -4.93
CA THR A 64 0.06 -8.98 -5.24
C THR A 64 0.46 -9.78 -6.48
N GLU A 65 0.78 -9.10 -7.58
CA GLU A 65 1.19 -9.78 -8.80
C GLU A 65 2.59 -10.43 -8.67
N LEU A 66 3.51 -9.80 -7.94
CA LEU A 66 4.82 -10.41 -7.65
C LEU A 66 4.67 -11.70 -6.83
N TYR A 67 3.86 -11.70 -5.76
CA TYR A 67 3.61 -12.89 -4.95
C TYR A 67 2.92 -14.00 -5.73
N LYS A 68 1.97 -13.64 -6.61
CA LYS A 68 1.28 -14.60 -7.47
C LYS A 68 2.22 -15.45 -8.30
N VAL A 69 3.30 -14.85 -8.80
CA VAL A 69 4.27 -15.53 -9.70
C VAL A 69 5.49 -16.08 -8.97
N SER A 70 5.98 -15.40 -7.91
CA SER A 70 7.20 -15.78 -7.19
C SER A 70 6.96 -16.79 -6.09
N LYS A 71 5.82 -16.68 -5.38
CA LYS A 71 5.54 -17.36 -4.12
C LYS A 71 6.61 -17.11 -3.04
N ASP A 72 7.34 -16.01 -3.15
CA ASP A 72 8.38 -15.62 -2.20
C ASP A 72 7.77 -15.29 -0.83
N SER A 73 8.39 -15.79 0.24
CA SER A 73 7.87 -15.65 1.60
C SER A 73 7.94 -14.21 2.12
N LYS A 74 8.97 -13.45 1.75
CA LYS A 74 9.12 -12.04 2.17
C LYS A 74 8.09 -11.16 1.47
N VAL A 75 7.83 -11.41 0.19
CA VAL A 75 6.75 -10.72 -0.54
C VAL A 75 5.41 -11.04 0.09
N LYS A 76 5.16 -12.30 0.48
CA LYS A 76 3.97 -12.71 1.22
C LYS A 76 3.79 -11.97 2.53
N GLU A 77 4.83 -11.92 3.35
CA GLU A 77 4.80 -11.21 4.64
C GLU A 77 4.50 -9.73 4.45
N ARG A 78 5.11 -9.11 3.45
CA ARG A 78 4.89 -7.69 3.17
C ARG A 78 3.50 -7.42 2.62
N LEU A 79 2.96 -8.31 1.79
CA LEU A 79 1.57 -8.23 1.31
C LEU A 79 0.57 -8.32 2.47
N LYS A 80 0.79 -9.22 3.42
CA LYS A 80 -0.03 -9.33 4.66
C LYS A 80 0.04 -8.05 5.48
N TRP A 81 1.22 -7.50 5.66
CA TRP A 81 1.39 -6.23 6.37
C TRP A 81 0.63 -5.08 5.69
N LEU A 82 0.66 -4.98 4.36
CA LEU A 82 -0.10 -3.98 3.61
C LEU A 82 -1.61 -4.13 3.83
N LEU A 83 -2.14 -5.36 3.78
CA LEU A 83 -3.54 -5.63 4.07
C LEU A 83 -3.94 -5.21 5.49
N ASP A 84 -3.07 -5.46 6.47
CA ASP A 84 -3.27 -5.02 7.86
C ASP A 84 -3.28 -3.49 7.97
N VAL A 85 -2.35 -2.80 7.32
CA VAL A 85 -2.30 -1.33 7.31
C VAL A 85 -3.56 -0.73 6.69
N PHE A 86 -4.04 -1.29 5.58
CA PHE A 86 -5.29 -0.81 4.98
C PHE A 86 -6.48 -1.00 5.90
N ALA A 87 -6.62 -2.16 6.54
CA ALA A 87 -7.75 -2.45 7.41
C ALA A 87 -7.72 -1.66 8.73
N ASP A 88 -6.53 -1.47 9.30
CA ASP A 88 -6.38 -0.98 10.68
C ASP A 88 -5.97 0.50 10.75
N LYS A 89 -5.43 1.10 9.66
CA LYS A 89 -4.87 2.45 9.64
C LYS A 89 -5.45 3.36 8.57
N VAL A 90 -5.66 2.84 7.38
CA VAL A 90 -6.10 3.63 6.21
C VAL A 90 -7.62 3.73 6.13
N TYR A 91 -8.33 2.63 6.42
CA TYR A 91 -9.78 2.62 6.41
C TYR A 91 -10.37 3.34 7.62
N ASN A 92 -11.24 4.31 7.36
CA ASN A 92 -12.01 5.00 8.39
C ASN A 92 -13.39 4.34 8.54
N PRO A 93 -13.65 3.61 9.64
CA PRO A 93 -14.91 2.89 9.81
C PRO A 93 -16.13 3.78 10.06
N GLU A 94 -15.92 5.01 10.56
CA GLU A 94 -17.00 5.98 10.81
C GLU A 94 -17.46 6.61 9.50
N LEU A 95 -16.52 7.01 8.65
CA LEU A 95 -16.79 7.64 7.37
C LEU A 95 -16.97 6.61 6.24
N LYS A 96 -16.63 5.34 6.49
CA LYS A 96 -16.70 4.21 5.54
C LYS A 96 -15.97 4.50 4.23
N ARG A 97 -14.75 5.01 4.34
CA ARG A 97 -13.87 5.35 3.21
C ARG A 97 -12.41 5.12 3.55
N GLN A 98 -11.56 5.16 2.53
CA GLN A 98 -10.12 5.24 2.72
C GLN A 98 -9.72 6.69 3.00
N GLU A 99 -8.88 6.93 4.02
CA GLU A 99 -8.20 8.21 4.19
C GLU A 99 -6.99 8.28 3.25
N VAL A 100 -6.54 9.48 2.88
CA VAL A 100 -5.63 9.66 1.74
C VAL A 100 -4.23 10.11 2.15
N PHE A 101 -4.11 11.08 3.05
CA PHE A 101 -2.84 11.69 3.46
C PHE A 101 -2.66 11.57 4.96
N PHE A 102 -1.47 11.13 5.37
CA PHE A 102 -1.17 10.82 6.76
C PHE A 102 0.12 11.45 7.24
N ASP A 103 0.20 11.71 8.53
CA ASP A 103 1.48 11.85 9.22
C ASP A 103 2.18 10.48 9.37
N LYS A 104 3.35 10.45 10.00
CA LYS A 104 4.12 9.21 10.22
C LYS A 104 3.38 8.15 11.06
N ASP A 105 2.43 8.57 11.89
CA ASP A 105 1.68 7.72 12.81
C ASP A 105 0.31 7.30 12.23
N TYR A 106 0.05 7.61 10.95
CA TYR A 106 -1.21 7.35 10.23
C TYR A 106 -2.40 8.20 10.73
N ASN A 107 -2.18 9.36 11.34
CA ASN A 107 -3.27 10.30 11.55
C ASN A 107 -3.61 10.98 10.23
N SER A 108 -4.90 11.01 9.86
CA SER A 108 -5.37 11.69 8.65
C SER A 108 -5.16 13.19 8.76
N LEU A 109 -4.56 13.81 7.74
CA LEU A 109 -4.17 15.22 7.73
C LEU A 109 -5.21 16.13 7.07
N ILE A 110 -6.13 15.56 6.30
CA ILE A 110 -7.13 16.33 5.56
C ILE A 110 -8.40 15.52 5.36
N ASP A 111 -9.53 16.18 5.47
CA ASP A 111 -10.83 15.59 5.12
C ASP A 111 -11.00 15.63 3.59
N LEU A 112 -10.51 14.59 2.93
CA LEU A 112 -10.56 14.44 1.49
C LEU A 112 -11.26 13.13 1.11
N TYR A 113 -12.23 13.22 0.22
CA TYR A 113 -12.93 12.08 -0.37
C TYR A 113 -12.43 11.81 -1.79
N SER A 114 -11.89 10.64 -2.04
CA SER A 114 -11.47 10.21 -3.36
C SER A 114 -12.25 8.98 -3.83
N TYR A 115 -13.35 9.21 -4.54
CA TYR A 115 -14.22 8.13 -5.04
C TYR A 115 -13.47 7.13 -5.94
N GLY A 116 -12.55 7.62 -6.76
CA GLY A 116 -11.74 6.78 -7.64
C GLY A 116 -10.84 5.85 -6.84
N HIS A 117 -10.09 6.39 -5.90
CA HIS A 117 -9.20 5.59 -5.04
C HIS A 117 -9.97 4.63 -4.11
N ASP A 118 -11.16 5.01 -3.65
CA ASP A 118 -11.98 4.13 -2.84
C ASP A 118 -12.42 2.86 -3.58
N ILE A 119 -12.85 3.01 -4.84
CA ILE A 119 -13.24 1.88 -5.69
C ILE A 119 -12.00 1.05 -6.07
N GLU A 120 -10.92 1.71 -6.44
CA GLU A 120 -9.66 1.06 -6.79
C GLU A 120 -9.10 0.27 -5.61
N ALA A 121 -9.05 0.87 -4.41
CA ALA A 121 -8.60 0.20 -3.20
C ALA A 121 -9.48 -1.04 -2.88
N SER A 122 -10.80 -0.94 -2.99
CA SER A 122 -11.69 -2.06 -2.74
C SER A 122 -11.38 -3.24 -3.66
N TRP A 123 -11.21 -2.98 -4.95
CA TRP A 123 -10.89 -4.02 -5.93
C TRP A 123 -9.50 -4.62 -5.72
N LEU A 124 -8.47 -3.79 -5.48
CA LEU A 124 -7.10 -4.28 -5.30
C LEU A 124 -6.91 -5.04 -3.99
N LEU A 125 -7.59 -4.65 -2.93
CA LEU A 125 -7.59 -5.35 -1.65
C LEU A 125 -8.23 -6.74 -1.77
N ASP A 126 -9.39 -6.85 -2.42
CA ASP A 126 -10.04 -8.15 -2.67
C ASP A 126 -9.14 -9.03 -3.53
N ARG A 127 -8.54 -8.48 -4.59
CA ARG A 127 -7.58 -9.19 -5.45
C ARG A 127 -6.39 -9.71 -4.66
N ALA A 128 -5.85 -8.92 -3.74
CA ALA A 128 -4.72 -9.32 -2.91
C ALA A 128 -5.08 -10.50 -2.00
N THR A 129 -6.27 -10.52 -1.40
CA THR A 129 -6.72 -11.64 -0.58
C THR A 129 -6.94 -12.92 -1.38
N GLU A 130 -7.47 -12.82 -2.60
CA GLU A 130 -7.59 -13.97 -3.52
C GLU A 130 -6.23 -14.61 -3.82
N VAL A 131 -5.22 -13.78 -4.13
CA VAL A 131 -3.87 -14.23 -4.46
C VAL A 131 -3.15 -14.79 -3.23
N LEU A 132 -3.37 -14.19 -2.06
CA LEU A 132 -2.84 -14.66 -0.78
C LEU A 132 -3.41 -16.02 -0.39
N GLY A 133 -4.72 -16.23 -0.58
CA GLY A 133 -5.42 -17.50 -0.35
C GLY A 133 -5.60 -17.86 1.13
N GLU A 134 -5.57 -16.88 2.04
CA GLU A 134 -5.76 -17.08 3.49
C GLU A 134 -7.14 -16.56 3.91
N ALA A 135 -8.01 -17.45 4.42
CA ALA A 135 -9.39 -17.13 4.76
C ALA A 135 -9.53 -16.01 5.80
N GLU A 136 -8.59 -15.92 6.75
CA GLU A 136 -8.54 -14.85 7.75
C GLU A 136 -8.45 -13.46 7.11
N TYR A 137 -7.57 -13.31 6.12
CA TYR A 137 -7.40 -12.04 5.40
C TYR A 137 -8.59 -11.74 4.51
N THR A 138 -9.15 -12.75 3.85
CA THR A 138 -10.40 -12.57 3.09
C THR A 138 -11.52 -12.04 3.97
N GLU A 139 -11.74 -12.65 5.15
CA GLU A 139 -12.76 -12.20 6.09
C GLU A 139 -12.50 -10.77 6.62
N LYS A 140 -11.24 -10.47 6.97
CA LYS A 140 -10.83 -9.14 7.46
C LYS A 140 -11.09 -8.06 6.42
N ILE A 141 -10.67 -8.29 5.18
CA ILE A 141 -10.75 -7.31 4.10
C ILE A 141 -12.17 -7.13 3.57
N THR A 142 -12.95 -8.20 3.43
CA THR A 142 -14.35 -8.11 3.00
C THR A 142 -15.17 -7.15 3.89
N LYS A 143 -14.85 -7.02 5.16
CA LYS A 143 -15.52 -6.07 6.08
C LYS A 143 -15.35 -4.60 5.68
N ILE A 144 -14.28 -4.28 4.95
CA ILE A 144 -13.98 -2.91 4.52
C ILE A 144 -14.19 -2.69 3.01
N THR A 145 -14.29 -3.76 2.21
CA THR A 145 -14.52 -3.68 0.76
C THR A 145 -15.98 -3.94 0.39
N ASP A 146 -16.70 -4.78 1.13
CA ASP A 146 -18.14 -5.07 0.88
C ASP A 146 -19.02 -3.92 1.38
N ARG A 147 -19.20 -2.93 0.51
CA ARG A 147 -20.07 -1.78 0.76
C ARG A 147 -21.50 -2.12 0.32
N LYS A 148 -22.32 -2.51 1.27
CA LYS A 148 -23.77 -2.58 1.08
C LYS A 148 -24.41 -1.22 1.03
#